data_20b8e4e0d1452539f1d8025aebf5c903
#
_entry.id   20b8e4e0d1452539f1d8025aebf5c903
#
_cell.length_a   1.000
_cell.length_b   1.000
_cell.length_c   1.000
_cell.angle_alpha   90.00
_cell.angle_beta   90.00
_cell.angle_gamma   90.00
#
_symmetry.space_group_name_H-M   'P 1'
#
loop_
_entity.id
_entity.type
_entity.pdbx_description
1 polymer ?
#
loop_
_entity_poly.entity_id
_entity_poly.type
_entity_poly.pdbx_seq_one_letter_code
_entity_poly.pdbx_strand_id
1 'polypeptide(L)'
;MNHLKEVYIDIRDEIFDALDAASLVDVEPLELESQLKDSVNILIEKKQLQISSLKRLDLVKALLDELKGLGPLQALVDNDDISDIMINGPSDIFIEINGKVEKSPIQFVNEKQLNTIAKRIASNVGRRIDESKPLCDARLEDGSRVNIVIPPLAIDGTSISIRKFKEQKIKLENLVQFGALSVEMAKLLSIASHCKCNILISGGTGSGKTTLLNALSGFIG
;
A
#
# COMPACT_ATOMS: atom_id res chain seq x y z
N MET A 1 -20.30 1.54 13.75
CA MET A 1 -19.37 1.57 12.62
C MET A 1 -20.02 2.08 11.31
N ASN A 2 -21.28 1.76 11.00
CA ASN A 2 -21.97 2.24 9.77
C ASN A 2 -22.10 3.77 9.65
N HIS A 3 -22.48 4.46 10.72
CA HIS A 3 -22.80 5.90 10.68
C HIS A 3 -21.60 6.78 10.26
N LEU A 4 -20.38 6.49 10.71
CA LEU A 4 -19.20 7.28 10.33
C LEU A 4 -18.83 7.08 8.84
N LYS A 5 -19.04 5.86 8.33
CA LYS A 5 -18.82 5.54 6.91
C LYS A 5 -19.84 6.27 6.02
N GLU A 6 -21.09 6.33 6.44
CA GLU A 6 -22.16 7.07 5.73
C GLU A 6 -21.86 8.57 5.70
N VAL A 7 -21.45 9.13 6.84
CA VAL A 7 -21.04 10.54 6.93
C VAL A 7 -19.82 10.82 6.05
N TYR A 8 -18.83 9.92 6.03
CA TYR A 8 -17.68 10.08 5.15
C TYR A 8 -18.09 10.12 3.68
N ILE A 9 -18.92 9.20 3.24
CA ILE A 9 -19.40 9.13 1.85
C ILE A 9 -20.11 10.42 1.47
N ASP A 10 -21.02 10.88 2.33
CA ASP A 10 -21.85 12.06 2.09
C ASP A 10 -21.03 13.38 2.02
N ILE A 11 -20.09 13.57 2.94
CA ILE A 11 -19.16 14.72 2.93
C ILE A 11 -18.21 14.64 1.72
N ARG A 12 -17.68 13.43 1.46
CA ARG A 12 -16.80 13.16 0.32
C ARG A 12 -17.45 13.55 -1.00
N ASP A 13 -18.66 13.07 -1.24
CA ASP A 13 -19.34 13.29 -2.51
C ASP A 13 -19.64 14.79 -2.71
N GLU A 14 -20.11 15.52 -1.67
CA GLU A 14 -20.28 17.00 -1.78
C GLU A 14 -18.95 17.73 -2.04
N ILE A 15 -17.84 17.31 -1.40
CA ILE A 15 -16.53 17.93 -1.62
C ILE A 15 -16.04 17.63 -3.04
N PHE A 16 -16.14 16.38 -3.50
CA PHE A 16 -15.66 15.98 -4.82
C PHE A 16 -16.50 16.57 -5.96
N ASP A 17 -17.80 16.79 -5.75
CA ASP A 17 -18.67 17.46 -6.70
C ASP A 17 -18.38 18.97 -6.79
N ALA A 18 -17.91 19.58 -5.69
CA ALA A 18 -17.56 21.00 -5.64
C ALA A 18 -16.13 21.29 -6.13
N LEU A 19 -15.26 20.28 -6.12
CA LEU A 19 -13.86 20.42 -6.51
C LEU A 19 -13.69 20.23 -8.02
N ASP A 20 -13.16 21.22 -8.69
CA ASP A 20 -12.66 21.06 -10.07
C ASP A 20 -11.32 20.30 -10.02
N ALA A 21 -11.31 19.11 -10.59
CA ALA A 21 -10.12 18.25 -10.61
C ALA A 21 -8.88 18.92 -11.22
N ALA A 22 -9.07 19.89 -12.11
CA ALA A 22 -7.99 20.63 -12.74
C ALA A 22 -7.32 21.63 -11.77
N SER A 23 -8.07 22.17 -10.80
CA SER A 23 -7.54 23.16 -9.84
C SER A 23 -6.71 22.52 -8.71
N LEU A 24 -6.75 21.21 -8.53
CA LEU A 24 -6.08 20.49 -7.43
C LEU A 24 -4.65 20.04 -7.75
N VAL A 25 -4.25 20.09 -9.03
CA VAL A 25 -2.94 19.54 -9.47
C VAL A 25 -1.78 20.33 -8.87
N ASP A 26 -1.92 21.66 -8.76
CA ASP A 26 -0.84 22.56 -8.37
C ASP A 26 -0.93 23.07 -6.92
N VAL A 27 -1.91 22.60 -6.12
CA VAL A 27 -2.08 23.04 -4.72
C VAL A 27 -1.10 22.31 -3.81
N GLU A 28 -0.35 23.05 -3.02
CA GLU A 28 0.55 22.50 -2.00
C GLU A 28 -0.24 21.67 -0.97
N PRO A 29 0.32 20.52 -0.49
CA PRO A 29 -0.38 19.63 0.44
C PRO A 29 -0.91 20.29 1.71
N LEU A 30 -0.16 21.23 2.29
CA LEU A 30 -0.57 21.96 3.50
C LEU A 30 -1.74 22.92 3.24
N GLU A 31 -1.76 23.56 2.09
CA GLU A 31 -2.85 24.43 1.69
C GLU A 31 -4.14 23.64 1.42
N LEU A 32 -4.00 22.50 0.72
CA LEU A 32 -5.11 21.59 0.47
C LEU A 32 -5.70 21.03 1.77
N GLU A 33 -4.85 20.65 2.73
CA GLU A 33 -5.30 20.18 4.04
C GLU A 33 -6.12 21.25 4.77
N SER A 34 -5.67 22.53 4.74
CA SER A 34 -6.39 23.64 5.35
C SER A 34 -7.75 23.86 4.68
N GLN A 35 -7.80 23.88 3.33
CA GLN A 35 -9.04 24.03 2.58
C GLN A 35 -10.03 22.90 2.82
N LEU A 36 -9.54 21.65 2.90
CA LEU A 36 -10.37 20.48 3.23
C LEU A 36 -10.92 20.58 4.65
N LYS A 37 -10.10 21.02 5.62
CA LYS A 37 -10.53 21.20 6.99
C LYS A 37 -11.66 22.22 7.12
N ASP A 38 -11.55 23.35 6.42
CA ASP A 38 -12.58 24.38 6.40
C ASP A 38 -13.86 23.85 5.73
N SER A 39 -13.74 23.20 4.59
CA SER A 39 -14.87 22.62 3.86
C SER A 39 -15.60 21.54 4.70
N VAL A 40 -14.86 20.64 5.33
CA VAL A 40 -15.41 19.60 6.23
C VAL A 40 -16.15 20.25 7.40
N ASN A 41 -15.60 21.30 8.03
CA ASN A 41 -16.25 21.98 9.13
C ASN A 41 -17.55 22.66 8.70
N ILE A 42 -17.54 23.36 7.56
CA ILE A 42 -18.73 24.00 7.00
C ILE A 42 -19.84 22.97 6.72
N LEU A 43 -19.50 21.82 6.13
CA LEU A 43 -20.48 20.77 5.82
C LEU A 43 -21.02 20.10 7.10
N ILE A 44 -20.18 19.86 8.10
CA ILE A 44 -20.60 19.33 9.40
C ILE A 44 -21.60 20.27 10.08
N GLU A 45 -21.34 21.58 10.07
CA GLU A 45 -22.24 22.58 10.64
C GLU A 45 -23.55 22.71 9.85
N LYS A 46 -23.46 22.78 8.50
CA LYS A 46 -24.61 22.84 7.62
C LYS A 46 -25.55 21.65 7.80
N LYS A 47 -25.00 20.45 7.99
CA LYS A 47 -25.74 19.20 8.18
C LYS A 47 -26.07 18.92 9.65
N GLN A 48 -25.67 19.79 10.58
CA GLN A 48 -25.86 19.64 12.04
C GLN A 48 -25.35 18.29 12.59
N LEU A 49 -24.24 17.79 12.05
CA LEU A 49 -23.66 16.51 12.43
C LEU A 49 -22.86 16.64 13.74
N GLN A 50 -23.15 15.76 14.70
CA GLN A 50 -22.39 15.70 15.96
C GLN A 50 -21.16 14.82 15.83
N ILE A 51 -20.06 15.41 15.39
CA ILE A 51 -18.79 14.71 15.17
C ILE A 51 -17.71 15.33 16.06
N SER A 52 -17.00 14.48 16.82
CA SER A 52 -15.90 14.95 17.68
C SER A 52 -14.75 15.51 16.85
N SER A 53 -13.95 16.41 17.42
CA SER A 53 -12.80 17.03 16.76
C SER A 53 -11.81 16.00 16.21
N LEU A 54 -11.59 14.90 16.95
CA LEU A 54 -10.69 13.82 16.51
C LEU A 54 -11.22 13.16 15.22
N LYS A 55 -12.50 12.83 15.18
CA LYS A 55 -13.11 12.22 13.97
C LYS A 55 -13.17 13.17 12.78
N ARG A 56 -13.22 14.49 13.00
CA ARG A 56 -13.10 15.49 11.92
C ARG A 56 -11.71 15.45 11.29
N LEU A 57 -10.67 15.33 12.11
CA LEU A 57 -9.29 15.17 11.63
C LEU A 57 -9.12 13.87 10.82
N ASP A 58 -9.71 12.77 11.28
CA ASP A 58 -9.70 11.50 10.56
C ASP A 58 -10.39 11.62 9.18
N LEU A 59 -11.51 12.36 9.10
CA LEU A 59 -12.22 12.64 7.85
C LEU A 59 -11.35 13.47 6.90
N VAL A 60 -10.73 14.54 7.39
CA VAL A 60 -9.83 15.39 6.58
C VAL A 60 -8.66 14.58 6.05
N LYS A 61 -8.02 13.76 6.90
CA LYS A 61 -6.93 12.88 6.50
C LYS A 61 -7.37 11.88 5.43
N ALA A 62 -8.51 11.22 5.62
CA ALA A 62 -9.03 10.26 4.65
C ALA A 62 -9.33 10.91 3.28
N LEU A 63 -9.85 12.14 3.26
CA LEU A 63 -10.07 12.90 2.03
C LEU A 63 -8.75 13.33 1.36
N LEU A 64 -7.76 13.76 2.15
CA LEU A 64 -6.44 14.10 1.65
C LEU A 64 -5.74 12.88 1.03
N ASP A 65 -5.79 11.74 1.72
CA ASP A 65 -5.27 10.46 1.22
C ASP A 65 -5.97 10.04 -0.08
N GLU A 66 -7.28 10.31 -0.21
CA GLU A 66 -8.01 10.04 -1.45
C GLU A 66 -7.66 11.01 -2.58
N LEU A 67 -7.38 12.28 -2.29
CA LEU A 67 -7.06 13.29 -3.30
C LEU A 67 -5.61 13.24 -3.79
N LYS A 68 -4.66 13.05 -2.91
CA LYS A 68 -3.21 13.10 -3.21
C LYS A 68 -2.49 11.77 -3.01
N GLY A 69 -2.98 10.91 -2.11
CA GLY A 69 -2.39 9.63 -1.76
C GLY A 69 -3.07 8.43 -2.42
N LEU A 70 -3.02 7.30 -1.71
CA LEU A 70 -3.58 6.01 -2.14
C LEU A 70 -4.97 5.75 -1.53
N GLY A 71 -5.65 6.80 -1.02
CA GLY A 71 -6.96 6.68 -0.38
C GLY A 71 -6.95 5.69 0.78
N PRO A 72 -7.95 4.79 0.86
CA PRO A 72 -8.03 3.81 1.95
C PRO A 72 -6.79 2.91 2.06
N LEU A 73 -6.02 2.74 0.98
CA LEU A 73 -4.80 1.91 1.00
C LEU A 73 -3.64 2.56 1.72
N GLN A 74 -3.63 3.88 1.89
CA GLN A 74 -2.51 4.60 2.48
C GLN A 74 -2.12 3.99 3.83
N ALA A 75 -3.10 3.76 4.72
CA ALA A 75 -2.87 3.16 6.02
C ALA A 75 -2.29 1.73 5.96
N LEU A 76 -2.60 0.95 4.93
CA LEU A 76 -2.04 -0.39 4.73
C LEU A 76 -0.61 -0.33 4.18
N VAL A 77 -0.36 0.60 3.27
CA VAL A 77 0.97 0.81 2.70
C VAL A 77 1.95 1.36 3.74
N ASP A 78 1.50 2.25 4.61
CA ASP A 78 2.32 2.83 5.68
C ASP A 78 2.61 1.86 6.84
N ASN A 79 1.87 0.75 6.95
CA ASN A 79 2.07 -0.23 8.02
C ASN A 79 3.19 -1.22 7.67
N ASP A 80 4.34 -1.12 8.34
CA ASP A 80 5.53 -1.95 8.11
C ASP A 80 5.35 -3.44 8.44
N ASP A 81 4.36 -3.81 9.23
CA ASP A 81 4.07 -5.21 9.55
C ASP A 81 3.46 -5.96 8.36
N ILE A 82 2.81 -5.23 7.45
CA ILE A 82 2.18 -5.80 6.26
C ILE A 82 3.26 -6.08 5.19
N SER A 83 3.28 -7.30 4.67
CA SER A 83 4.17 -7.71 3.58
C SER A 83 3.50 -7.64 2.21
N ASP A 84 2.24 -8.06 2.14
CA ASP A 84 1.49 -8.13 0.89
C ASP A 84 0.08 -7.56 1.11
N ILE A 85 -0.43 -6.83 0.12
CA ILE A 85 -1.79 -6.28 0.07
C ILE A 85 -2.44 -6.80 -1.20
N MET A 86 -3.59 -7.47 -1.07
CA MET A 86 -4.32 -8.08 -2.17
C MET A 86 -5.75 -7.55 -2.18
N ILE A 87 -6.15 -6.93 -3.28
CA ILE A 87 -7.44 -6.29 -3.46
C ILE A 87 -8.15 -6.96 -4.62
N ASN A 88 -9.36 -7.46 -4.38
CA ASN A 88 -10.23 -8.07 -5.37
C ASN A 88 -11.59 -7.35 -5.33
N GLY A 89 -11.69 -6.24 -6.05
CA GLY A 89 -12.84 -5.35 -5.97
C GLY A 89 -12.86 -4.51 -4.68
N PRO A 90 -13.88 -3.66 -4.50
CA PRO A 90 -13.88 -2.63 -3.46
C PRO A 90 -14.03 -3.17 -2.02
N SER A 91 -14.56 -4.37 -1.83
CA SER A 91 -14.92 -4.93 -0.52
C SER A 91 -13.98 -6.03 -0.03
N ASP A 92 -13.21 -6.63 -0.93
CA ASP A 92 -12.39 -7.80 -0.62
C ASP A 92 -10.90 -7.44 -0.66
N ILE A 93 -10.45 -6.91 0.48
CA ILE A 93 -9.06 -6.54 0.71
C ILE A 93 -8.47 -7.52 1.72
N PHE A 94 -7.37 -8.17 1.33
CA PHE A 94 -6.60 -9.08 2.16
C PHE A 94 -5.21 -8.53 2.37
N ILE A 95 -4.65 -8.79 3.54
CA ILE A 95 -3.30 -8.38 3.91
C ILE A 95 -2.53 -9.59 4.44
N GLU A 96 -1.22 -9.63 4.19
CA GLU A 96 -0.36 -10.61 4.80
C GLU A 96 0.48 -9.96 5.89
N ILE A 97 0.37 -10.50 7.12
CA ILE A 97 1.16 -10.09 8.29
C ILE A 97 1.85 -11.34 8.86
N ASN A 98 3.18 -11.31 8.96
CA ASN A 98 3.98 -12.42 9.49
C ASN A 98 3.68 -13.78 8.81
N GLY A 99 3.44 -13.77 7.49
CA GLY A 99 3.16 -14.98 6.71
C GLY A 99 1.72 -15.50 6.85
N LYS A 100 0.82 -14.77 7.50
CA LYS A 100 -0.61 -15.10 7.62
C LYS A 100 -1.43 -14.11 6.84
N VAL A 101 -2.32 -14.64 6.00
CA VAL A 101 -3.27 -13.84 5.23
C VAL A 101 -4.55 -13.66 6.06
N GLU A 102 -4.98 -12.41 6.18
CA GLU A 102 -6.22 -12.04 6.86
C GLU A 102 -7.00 -10.99 6.08
N LYS A 103 -8.31 -10.91 6.30
CA LYS A 103 -9.16 -9.91 5.66
C LYS A 103 -9.00 -8.57 6.39
N SER A 104 -8.67 -7.53 5.63
CA SER A 104 -8.58 -6.16 6.14
C SER A 104 -9.96 -5.60 6.51
N PRO A 105 -10.08 -4.81 7.59
CA PRO A 105 -11.29 -4.06 7.88
C PRO A 105 -11.52 -2.86 6.94
N ILE A 106 -10.49 -2.48 6.17
CA ILE A 106 -10.55 -1.36 5.23
C ILE A 106 -11.28 -1.80 3.97
N GLN A 107 -12.06 -0.89 3.38
CA GLN A 107 -12.80 -1.08 2.15
C GLN A 107 -12.82 0.21 1.35
N PHE A 108 -12.94 0.11 0.04
CA PHE A 108 -13.28 1.23 -0.82
C PHE A 108 -14.79 1.54 -0.75
N VAL A 109 -15.15 2.75 -1.06
CA VAL A 109 -16.56 3.17 -1.15
C VAL A 109 -17.27 2.42 -2.29
N ASN A 110 -16.61 2.35 -3.44
CA ASN A 110 -17.14 1.73 -4.65
C ASN A 110 -16.00 1.41 -5.64
N GLU A 111 -16.34 0.74 -6.74
CA GLU A 111 -15.42 0.39 -7.82
C GLU A 111 -14.80 1.62 -8.50
N LYS A 112 -15.55 2.73 -8.61
CA LYS A 112 -15.05 3.98 -9.21
C LYS A 112 -13.88 4.54 -8.41
N GLN A 113 -13.96 4.55 -7.08
CA GLN A 113 -12.86 4.97 -6.20
C GLN A 113 -11.65 4.08 -6.37
N LEU A 114 -11.84 2.75 -6.34
CA LEU A 114 -10.76 1.77 -6.51
C LEU A 114 -10.06 1.94 -7.87
N ASN A 115 -10.82 2.09 -8.95
CA ASN A 115 -10.28 2.28 -10.29
C ASN A 115 -9.49 3.61 -10.42
N THR A 116 -9.99 4.68 -9.79
CA THR A 116 -9.29 5.98 -9.76
C THR A 116 -7.93 5.85 -9.07
N ILE A 117 -7.88 5.15 -7.94
CA ILE A 117 -6.63 4.92 -7.20
C ILE A 117 -5.70 3.98 -7.99
N ALA A 118 -6.23 2.94 -8.63
CA ALA A 118 -5.48 2.07 -9.52
C ALA A 118 -4.78 2.85 -10.65
N LYS A 119 -5.52 3.75 -11.31
CA LYS A 119 -4.98 4.63 -12.36
C LYS A 119 -3.92 5.58 -11.83
N ARG A 120 -4.10 6.11 -10.62
CA ARG A 120 -3.11 6.98 -9.96
C ARG A 120 -1.82 6.23 -9.65
N ILE A 121 -1.92 5.03 -9.07
CA ILE A 121 -0.74 4.19 -8.81
C ILE A 121 0.04 3.95 -10.10
N ALA A 122 -0.65 3.57 -11.18
CA ALA A 122 -0.01 3.37 -12.48
C ALA A 122 0.64 4.66 -13.02
N SER A 123 -0.04 5.80 -12.91
CA SER A 123 0.46 7.10 -13.35
C SER A 123 1.72 7.54 -12.59
N ASN A 124 1.76 7.33 -11.27
CA ASN A 124 2.93 7.68 -10.42
C ASN A 124 4.21 6.93 -10.84
N VAL A 125 4.07 5.76 -11.44
CA VAL A 125 5.20 4.98 -11.98
C VAL A 125 5.40 5.18 -13.49
N GLY A 126 4.79 6.23 -14.06
CA GLY A 126 4.90 6.55 -15.49
C GLY A 126 4.21 5.54 -16.41
N ARG A 127 3.24 4.78 -15.90
CA ARG A 127 2.44 3.82 -16.67
C ARG A 127 1.02 4.33 -16.87
N ARG A 128 0.42 3.93 -17.98
CA ARG A 128 -1.00 4.18 -18.26
C ARG A 128 -1.75 2.87 -18.18
N ILE A 129 -2.91 2.90 -17.52
CA ILE A 129 -3.85 1.79 -17.46
C ILE A 129 -5.24 2.28 -17.88
N ASP A 130 -5.83 1.61 -18.86
CA ASP A 130 -7.17 1.87 -19.40
C ASP A 130 -7.76 0.60 -20.01
N GLU A 131 -8.96 0.66 -20.58
CA GLU A 131 -9.64 -0.49 -21.18
C GLU A 131 -8.85 -1.15 -22.32
N SER A 132 -7.99 -0.39 -23.02
CA SER A 132 -7.12 -0.92 -24.08
C SER A 132 -5.83 -1.55 -23.55
N LYS A 133 -5.39 -1.14 -22.35
CA LYS A 133 -4.23 -1.67 -21.61
C LYS A 133 -4.63 -1.91 -20.16
N PRO A 134 -5.42 -2.96 -19.90
CA PRO A 134 -6.02 -3.19 -18.57
C PRO A 134 -5.08 -3.83 -17.55
N LEU A 135 -3.80 -3.98 -17.85
CA LEU A 135 -2.78 -4.59 -17.00
C LEU A 135 -1.62 -3.63 -16.78
N CYS A 136 -1.17 -3.50 -15.53
CA CYS A 136 0.05 -2.81 -15.17
C CYS A 136 0.86 -3.65 -14.18
N ASP A 137 2.12 -3.96 -14.52
CA ASP A 137 3.11 -4.52 -13.60
C ASP A 137 4.26 -3.51 -13.50
N ALA A 138 4.55 -3.05 -12.27
CA ALA A 138 5.50 -1.97 -12.04
C ALA A 138 6.17 -2.08 -10.66
N ARG A 139 7.13 -1.19 -10.42
CA ARG A 139 7.72 -0.94 -9.10
C ARG A 139 7.39 0.46 -8.66
N LEU A 140 6.96 0.59 -7.41
CA LEU A 140 6.75 1.86 -6.75
C LEU A 140 8.11 2.49 -6.37
N GLU A 141 8.10 3.76 -5.98
CA GLU A 141 9.31 4.51 -5.61
C GLU A 141 10.04 3.89 -4.41
N ASP A 142 9.32 3.29 -3.48
CA ASP A 142 9.84 2.55 -2.32
C ASP A 142 10.43 1.16 -2.68
N GLY A 143 10.42 0.78 -3.97
CA GLY A 143 10.86 -0.52 -4.45
C GLY A 143 9.81 -1.63 -4.38
N SER A 144 8.65 -1.40 -3.80
CA SER A 144 7.52 -2.34 -3.76
C SER A 144 7.05 -2.68 -5.16
N ARG A 145 6.62 -3.92 -5.37
CA ARG A 145 6.05 -4.36 -6.64
C ARG A 145 4.54 -4.20 -6.60
N VAL A 146 3.98 -3.64 -7.66
CA VAL A 146 2.54 -3.52 -7.84
C VAL A 146 2.12 -4.17 -9.14
N ASN A 147 1.08 -5.00 -9.06
CA ASN A 147 0.36 -5.53 -10.21
C ASN A 147 -1.09 -5.04 -10.14
N ILE A 148 -1.60 -4.48 -11.23
CA ILE A 148 -2.95 -3.93 -11.34
C ILE A 148 -3.61 -4.54 -12.56
N VAL A 149 -4.83 -5.01 -12.38
CA VAL A 149 -5.69 -5.50 -13.46
C VAL A 149 -7.05 -4.83 -13.32
N ILE A 150 -7.52 -4.21 -14.41
CA ILE A 150 -8.83 -3.55 -14.43
C ILE A 150 -9.78 -4.23 -15.43
N PRO A 151 -11.09 -3.97 -15.37
CA PRO A 151 -12.00 -4.39 -16.44
C PRO A 151 -11.55 -3.84 -17.82
N PRO A 152 -11.76 -4.59 -18.92
CA PRO A 152 -12.53 -5.83 -19.02
C PRO A 152 -11.75 -7.11 -18.67
N LEU A 153 -10.45 -7.02 -18.38
CA LEU A 153 -9.64 -8.21 -18.09
C LEU A 153 -9.95 -8.79 -16.69
N ALA A 154 -10.16 -7.91 -15.70
CA ALA A 154 -10.62 -8.29 -14.36
C ALA A 154 -12.15 -8.43 -14.37
N ILE A 155 -12.67 -9.67 -14.25
CA ILE A 155 -14.10 -9.97 -14.37
C ILE A 155 -14.88 -9.49 -13.12
N ASP A 156 -14.29 -9.66 -11.95
CA ASP A 156 -14.94 -9.37 -10.65
C ASP A 156 -14.65 -7.94 -10.14
N GLY A 157 -14.19 -7.05 -11.01
CA GLY A 157 -13.78 -5.69 -10.66
C GLY A 157 -12.26 -5.53 -10.63
N THR A 158 -11.81 -4.31 -10.37
CA THR A 158 -10.37 -3.97 -10.31
C THR A 158 -9.64 -4.80 -9.27
N SER A 159 -8.54 -5.43 -9.66
CA SER A 159 -7.64 -6.17 -8.77
C SER A 159 -6.30 -5.46 -8.67
N ILE A 160 -5.79 -5.32 -7.43
CA ILE A 160 -4.48 -4.75 -7.16
C ILE A 160 -3.74 -5.67 -6.20
N SER A 161 -2.51 -6.03 -6.53
CA SER A 161 -1.59 -6.75 -5.65
C SER A 161 -0.35 -5.90 -5.43
N ILE A 162 -0.05 -5.59 -4.17
CA ILE A 162 1.15 -4.84 -3.78
C ILE A 162 1.99 -5.73 -2.89
N ARG A 163 3.22 -6.03 -3.31
CA ARG A 163 4.22 -6.71 -2.51
C ARG A 163 5.22 -5.70 -2.01
N LYS A 164 5.16 -5.38 -0.72
CA LYS A 164 6.00 -4.36 -0.11
C LYS A 164 7.46 -4.76 -0.11
N PHE A 165 8.31 -3.78 -0.39
CA PHE A 165 9.75 -3.95 -0.24
C PHE A 165 10.12 -3.67 1.21
N LYS A 166 10.56 -4.71 1.93
CA LYS A 166 11.08 -4.54 3.30
C LYS A 166 12.57 -4.19 3.23
N GLU A 167 12.92 -2.98 3.64
CA GLU A 167 14.33 -2.54 3.72
C GLU A 167 15.15 -3.28 4.78
N GLN A 168 14.50 -3.96 5.73
CA GLN A 168 15.23 -4.69 6.77
C GLN A 168 16.04 -5.84 6.14
N LYS A 169 17.30 -5.53 5.84
CA LYS A 169 18.28 -6.52 5.44
C LYS A 169 18.58 -7.40 6.66
N ILE A 170 17.91 -8.53 6.74
CA ILE A 170 18.24 -9.57 7.73
C ILE A 170 19.69 -9.98 7.47
N LYS A 171 20.56 -9.82 8.47
CA LYS A 171 21.96 -10.20 8.41
C LYS A 171 22.14 -11.64 8.89
N LEU A 172 23.31 -12.24 8.65
CA LEU A 172 23.62 -13.60 9.14
C LEU A 172 23.51 -13.69 10.65
N GLU A 173 23.88 -12.64 11.38
CA GLU A 173 23.78 -12.59 12.85
C GLU A 173 22.32 -12.69 13.30
N ASN A 174 21.38 -12.07 12.59
CA ASN A 174 19.95 -12.19 12.89
C ASN A 174 19.45 -13.63 12.65
N LEU A 175 19.92 -14.30 11.59
CA LEU A 175 19.55 -15.68 11.31
C LEU A 175 20.06 -16.65 12.40
N VAL A 176 21.22 -16.36 12.99
CA VAL A 176 21.74 -17.10 14.17
C VAL A 176 20.84 -16.84 15.39
N GLN A 177 20.47 -15.59 15.66
CA GLN A 177 19.56 -15.23 16.76
C GLN A 177 18.19 -15.90 16.64
N PHE A 178 17.68 -16.05 15.41
CA PHE A 178 16.42 -16.74 15.13
C PHE A 178 16.55 -18.27 15.19
N GLY A 179 17.75 -18.81 15.40
CA GLY A 179 18.00 -20.25 15.41
C GLY A 179 17.94 -20.91 14.03
N ALA A 180 17.94 -20.13 12.96
CA ALA A 180 17.93 -20.63 11.58
C ALA A 180 19.30 -21.15 11.12
N LEU A 181 20.38 -20.65 11.71
CA LEU A 181 21.78 -21.04 11.47
C LEU A 181 22.53 -21.19 12.80
N SER A 182 23.50 -22.12 12.85
CA SER A 182 24.49 -22.09 13.94
C SER A 182 25.55 -20.99 13.68
N VAL A 183 26.27 -20.61 14.73
CA VAL A 183 27.39 -19.63 14.63
C VAL A 183 28.44 -20.11 13.63
N GLU A 184 28.76 -21.40 13.66
CA GLU A 184 29.76 -22.02 12.77
C GLU A 184 29.30 -22.02 11.31
N MET A 185 28.01 -22.30 11.06
CA MET A 185 27.42 -22.22 9.72
C MET A 185 27.47 -20.79 9.17
N ALA A 186 27.08 -19.82 9.98
CA ALA A 186 27.12 -18.39 9.58
C ALA A 186 28.56 -17.96 9.24
N LYS A 187 29.55 -18.38 10.04
CA LYS A 187 30.96 -18.08 9.80
C LYS A 187 31.47 -18.75 8.52
N LEU A 188 31.14 -20.02 8.28
CA LEU A 188 31.49 -20.71 7.04
C LEU A 188 30.92 -20.01 5.80
N LEU A 189 29.62 -19.65 5.84
CA LEU A 189 28.94 -18.96 4.75
C LEU A 189 29.51 -17.57 4.48
N SER A 190 29.89 -16.82 5.52
CA SER A 190 30.55 -15.53 5.40
C SER A 190 31.91 -15.68 4.70
N ILE A 191 32.73 -16.66 5.09
CA ILE A 191 34.03 -16.94 4.44
C ILE A 191 33.82 -17.32 2.97
N ALA A 192 32.88 -18.23 2.68
CA ALA A 192 32.60 -18.67 1.32
C ALA A 192 32.15 -17.50 0.42
N SER A 193 31.33 -16.57 0.96
CA SER A 193 30.89 -15.37 0.24
C SER A 193 32.04 -14.41 -0.06
N HIS A 194 32.92 -14.15 0.92
CA HIS A 194 34.13 -13.34 0.72
C HIS A 194 35.10 -13.96 -0.31
N CYS A 195 35.21 -15.27 -0.30
CA CYS A 195 36.02 -16.01 -1.27
C CYS A 195 35.36 -16.15 -2.65
N LYS A 196 34.19 -15.54 -2.86
CA LYS A 196 33.42 -15.61 -4.12
C LYS A 196 33.13 -17.06 -4.58
N CYS A 197 32.92 -17.96 -3.64
CA CYS A 197 32.52 -19.32 -3.96
C CYS A 197 31.12 -19.35 -4.58
N ASN A 198 30.86 -20.31 -5.47
CA ASN A 198 29.52 -20.55 -5.99
C ASN A 198 28.69 -21.23 -4.88
N ILE A 199 27.58 -20.57 -4.49
CA ILE A 199 26.68 -21.05 -3.44
C ILE A 199 25.33 -21.31 -4.07
N LEU A 200 24.81 -22.55 -3.94
CA LEU A 200 23.47 -22.93 -4.35
C LEU A 200 22.55 -23.02 -3.14
N ILE A 201 21.45 -22.24 -3.16
CA ILE A 201 20.44 -22.23 -2.11
C ILE A 201 19.14 -22.82 -2.67
N SER A 202 18.66 -23.93 -2.11
CA SER A 202 17.43 -24.59 -2.53
C SER A 202 16.48 -24.80 -1.35
N GLY A 203 15.20 -24.98 -1.64
CA GLY A 203 14.15 -25.18 -0.64
C GLY A 203 12.76 -24.82 -1.18
N GLY A 204 11.71 -25.16 -0.44
CA GLY A 204 10.31 -24.85 -0.78
C GLY A 204 9.98 -23.35 -0.70
N THR A 205 8.78 -22.97 -1.12
CA THR A 205 8.26 -21.62 -0.96
C THR A 205 8.16 -21.28 0.53
N GLY A 206 8.54 -20.05 0.92
CA GLY A 206 8.52 -19.61 2.32
C GLY A 206 9.64 -20.15 3.21
N SER A 207 10.56 -20.99 2.70
CA SER A 207 11.65 -21.59 3.51
C SER A 207 12.82 -20.66 3.83
N GLY A 208 12.75 -19.37 3.48
CA GLY A 208 13.81 -18.40 3.77
C GLY A 208 14.97 -18.35 2.76
N LYS A 209 14.85 -18.97 1.56
CA LYS A 209 15.90 -18.94 0.53
C LYS A 209 16.37 -17.52 0.18
N THR A 210 15.43 -16.64 -0.13
CA THR A 210 15.71 -15.25 -0.49
C THR A 210 16.28 -14.48 0.70
N THR A 211 15.81 -14.76 1.90
CA THR A 211 16.33 -14.15 3.14
C THR A 211 17.79 -14.51 3.34
N LEU A 212 18.15 -15.80 3.20
CA LEU A 212 19.53 -16.24 3.29
C LEU A 212 20.40 -15.66 2.17
N LEU A 213 19.89 -15.64 0.92
CA LEU A 213 20.59 -15.04 -0.21
C LEU A 213 20.88 -13.54 0.04
N ASN A 214 19.90 -12.81 0.53
CA ASN A 214 20.07 -11.38 0.85
C ASN A 214 21.06 -11.16 2.01
N ALA A 215 21.04 -12.03 3.04
CA ALA A 215 22.02 -11.97 4.13
C ALA A 215 23.46 -12.21 3.63
N LEU A 216 23.64 -13.13 2.67
CA LEU A 216 24.95 -13.41 2.08
C LEU A 216 25.41 -12.32 1.12
N SER A 217 24.50 -11.67 0.40
CA SER A 217 24.84 -10.61 -0.57
C SER A 217 25.55 -9.42 0.08
N GLY A 218 25.34 -9.17 1.35
CA GLY A 218 26.04 -8.14 2.12
C GLY A 218 27.56 -8.36 2.30
N PHE A 219 28.06 -9.56 2.00
CA PHE A 219 29.47 -9.92 2.07
C PHE A 219 30.16 -9.97 0.70
N ILE A 220 29.39 -9.74 -0.37
CA ILE A 220 29.93 -9.67 -1.73
C ILE A 220 30.23 -8.19 -2.01
N GLY A 221 31.48 -7.81 -1.92
CA GLY A 221 31.97 -6.46 -2.22
C GLY A 221 32.15 -6.24 -3.72
#